data_11af6d3fc30436fb77fe6b482fc59b7b
#
_entry.id   11af6d3fc30436fb77fe6b482fc59b7b
#
_cell.length_a   1.000
_cell.length_b   1.000
_cell.length_c   1.000
_cell.angle_alpha   90.00
_cell.angle_beta   90.00
_cell.angle_gamma   90.00
#
_symmetry.space_group_name_H-M   'P 1'
#
loop_
_entity.id
_entity.type
_entity.pdbx_description
1 polymer ?
#
loop_
_entity_poly.entity_id
_entity_poly.type
_entity_poly.pdbx_seq_one_letter_code
_entity_poly.pdbx_strand_id
1 'polypeptide(L)'
;MNYRLIIISALLFIIGQALVWMQVNGPIIWPIAKTYRWVLMLLGVPITWLFMEATQTAVNGFDGEFWPARFVSFVSGIIIFTAFTYMFRGESVTAKTATCLVLAFAIIFIQLCWK
;
A
#
# COMPACT_ATOMS: atom_id res chain seq x y z
N MET A 1 21.65 3.21 -5.78
CA MET A 1 20.37 3.34 -5.04
C MET A 1 20.14 4.81 -4.69
N ASN A 2 19.00 5.35 -5.08
CA ASN A 2 18.65 6.76 -4.83
C ASN A 2 17.61 6.83 -3.71
N TYR A 3 18.03 7.13 -2.49
CA TYR A 3 17.15 7.14 -1.32
C TYR A 3 16.05 8.19 -1.41
N ARG A 4 16.32 9.32 -2.07
CA ARG A 4 15.30 10.36 -2.26
C ARG A 4 14.12 9.84 -3.08
N LEU A 5 14.39 9.18 -4.19
CA LEU A 5 13.36 8.62 -5.04
C LEU A 5 12.61 7.48 -4.32
N ILE A 6 13.32 6.67 -3.55
CA ILE A 6 12.69 5.59 -2.78
C ILE A 6 11.72 6.15 -1.75
N ILE A 7 12.11 7.20 -1.03
CA ILE A 7 11.24 7.84 -0.03
C ILE A 7 10.01 8.45 -0.71
N ILE A 8 10.20 9.15 -1.83
CA ILE A 8 9.10 9.73 -2.58
C ILE A 8 8.13 8.65 -3.04
N SER A 9 8.65 7.55 -3.58
CA SER A 9 7.81 6.43 -4.03
C SER A 9 7.05 5.80 -2.87
N ALA A 10 7.68 5.63 -1.72
CA ALA A 10 7.03 5.09 -0.54
C ALA A 10 5.85 5.97 -0.10
N LEU A 11 6.04 7.29 -0.11
CA LEU A 11 4.96 8.23 0.21
C LEU A 11 3.81 8.14 -0.80
N LEU A 12 4.12 8.04 -2.09
CA LEU A 12 3.11 7.87 -3.14
C LEU A 12 2.36 6.55 -2.98
N PHE A 13 3.05 5.46 -2.66
CA PHE A 13 2.41 4.18 -2.39
C PHE A 13 1.50 4.25 -1.17
N ILE A 14 1.94 4.92 -0.10
CA ILE A 14 1.12 5.08 1.11
C ILE A 14 -0.17 5.81 0.79
N ILE A 15 -0.10 6.91 0.04
CA ILE A 15 -1.28 7.67 -0.38
C ILE A 15 -2.18 6.78 -1.25
N GLY A 16 -1.61 6.09 -2.23
CA GLY A 16 -2.35 5.20 -3.10
C GLY A 16 -3.04 4.07 -2.34
N GLN A 17 -2.34 3.44 -1.40
CA GLN A 17 -2.90 2.37 -0.59
C GLN A 17 -4.03 2.87 0.30
N ALA A 18 -3.90 4.08 0.86
CA ALA A 18 -4.97 4.68 1.64
C ALA A 18 -6.23 4.87 0.80
N LEU A 19 -6.09 5.38 -0.42
CA LEU A 19 -7.21 5.57 -1.33
C LEU A 19 -7.84 4.23 -1.75
N VAL A 20 -7.03 3.22 -2.02
CA VAL A 20 -7.50 1.87 -2.36
C VAL A 20 -8.27 1.26 -1.18
N TRP A 21 -7.74 1.41 0.04
CA TRP A 21 -8.43 0.91 1.22
C TRP A 21 -9.82 1.52 1.34
N MET A 22 -9.93 2.83 1.18
CA MET A 22 -11.23 3.54 1.20
C MET A 22 -12.14 3.07 0.06
N GLN A 23 -11.59 2.90 -1.14
CA GLN A 23 -12.34 2.46 -2.31
C GLN A 23 -12.91 1.05 -2.12
N VAL A 24 -12.10 0.12 -1.64
CA VAL A 24 -12.47 -1.30 -1.54
C VAL A 24 -13.30 -1.58 -0.30
N ASN A 25 -12.97 -0.96 0.82
CA ASN A 25 -13.62 -1.24 2.11
C ASN A 25 -14.73 -0.25 2.46
N GLY A 26 -14.80 0.89 1.77
CA GLY A 26 -15.82 1.89 2.00
C GLY A 26 -17.26 1.33 1.93
N PRO A 27 -17.60 0.56 0.88
CA PRO A 27 -18.95 -0.01 0.77
C PRO A 27 -19.32 -0.94 1.92
N ILE A 28 -18.33 -1.52 2.60
CA ILE A 28 -18.58 -2.38 3.76
C ILE A 28 -18.89 -1.55 5.01
N ILE A 29 -18.22 -0.41 5.17
CA ILE A 29 -18.29 0.42 6.37
C ILE A 29 -19.41 1.46 6.27
N TRP A 30 -19.53 2.12 5.12
CA TRP A 30 -20.44 3.23 4.92
C TRP A 30 -21.54 2.84 3.93
N PRO A 31 -22.84 2.91 4.34
CA PRO A 31 -23.96 2.61 3.44
C PRO A 31 -24.02 3.52 2.22
N ILE A 32 -23.67 4.80 2.37
CA ILE A 32 -23.69 5.76 1.26
C ILE A 32 -22.66 5.36 0.18
N ALA A 33 -21.51 4.83 0.58
CA ALA A 33 -20.51 4.35 -0.35
C ALA A 33 -21.00 3.14 -1.14
N LYS A 34 -21.82 2.28 -0.51
CA LYS A 34 -22.43 1.15 -1.19
C LYS A 34 -23.42 1.60 -2.25
N THR A 35 -24.18 2.66 -1.98
CA THR A 35 -25.15 3.23 -2.92
C THR A 35 -24.46 3.86 -4.13
N TYR A 36 -23.31 4.53 -3.92
CA TYR A 36 -22.59 5.22 -4.96
C TYR A 36 -21.29 4.49 -5.37
N ARG A 37 -21.37 3.16 -5.50
CA ARG A 37 -20.21 2.33 -5.87
C ARG A 37 -19.54 2.79 -7.16
N TRP A 38 -20.33 3.25 -8.12
CA TRP A 38 -19.81 3.67 -9.42
C TRP A 38 -18.86 4.87 -9.28
N VAL A 39 -19.10 5.77 -8.31
CA VAL A 39 -18.18 6.88 -8.03
C VAL A 39 -16.84 6.34 -7.53
N LEU A 40 -16.87 5.33 -6.66
CA LEU A 40 -15.66 4.69 -6.17
C LEU A 40 -14.91 3.99 -7.30
N MET A 41 -15.62 3.38 -8.23
CA MET A 41 -15.00 2.76 -9.40
C MET A 41 -14.29 3.80 -10.26
N LEU A 42 -14.88 4.98 -10.44
CA LEU A 42 -14.25 6.07 -11.19
C LEU A 42 -12.99 6.60 -10.51
N LEU A 43 -12.91 6.53 -9.19
CA LEU A 43 -11.69 6.88 -8.46
C LEU A 43 -10.52 5.97 -8.79
N GLY A 44 -10.79 4.79 -9.35
CA GLY A 44 -9.73 3.88 -9.80
C GLY A 44 -8.81 4.49 -10.85
N VAL A 45 -9.29 5.41 -11.67
CA VAL A 45 -8.46 6.06 -12.69
C VAL A 45 -7.33 6.88 -12.06
N PRO A 46 -7.58 7.87 -11.19
CA PRO A 46 -6.50 8.60 -10.55
C PRO A 46 -5.65 7.72 -9.62
N ILE A 47 -6.23 6.72 -8.98
CA ILE A 47 -5.49 5.78 -8.14
C ILE A 47 -4.51 4.98 -9.00
N THR A 48 -4.93 4.48 -10.15
CA THR A 48 -4.06 3.76 -11.08
C THR A 48 -2.90 4.64 -11.54
N TRP A 49 -3.18 5.90 -11.89
CA TRP A 49 -2.13 6.85 -12.26
C TRP A 49 -1.11 7.00 -11.13
N LEU A 50 -1.59 7.15 -9.89
CA LEU A 50 -0.73 7.33 -8.73
C LEU A 50 0.20 6.11 -8.54
N PHE A 51 -0.33 4.89 -8.71
CA PHE A 51 0.48 3.67 -8.62
C PHE A 51 1.49 3.56 -9.75
N MET A 52 1.15 4.00 -10.95
CA MET A 52 2.08 4.04 -12.07
C MET A 52 3.25 4.98 -11.77
N GLU A 53 2.97 6.17 -11.27
CA GLU A 53 3.99 7.14 -10.89
C GLU A 53 4.86 6.62 -9.72
N ALA A 54 4.23 6.04 -8.72
CA ALA A 54 4.94 5.48 -7.57
C ALA A 54 5.88 4.35 -8.00
N THR A 55 5.41 3.46 -8.85
CA THR A 55 6.21 2.33 -9.36
C THR A 55 7.39 2.82 -10.18
N GLN A 56 7.15 3.77 -11.09
CA GLN A 56 8.22 4.32 -11.91
C GLN A 56 9.29 5.01 -11.05
N THR A 57 8.86 5.79 -10.07
CA THR A 57 9.77 6.47 -9.14
C THR A 57 10.57 5.44 -8.33
N ALA A 58 9.93 4.38 -7.86
CA ALA A 58 10.59 3.32 -7.10
C ALA A 58 11.62 2.58 -7.94
N VAL A 59 11.26 2.21 -9.15
CA VAL A 59 12.18 1.51 -10.06
C VAL A 59 13.40 2.38 -10.35
N ASN A 60 13.20 3.67 -10.59
CA ASN A 60 14.31 4.59 -10.80
C ASN A 60 15.18 4.72 -9.54
N GLY A 61 14.57 4.68 -8.36
CA GLY A 61 15.30 4.73 -7.09
C GLY A 61 16.13 3.48 -6.82
N PHE A 62 15.69 2.32 -7.33
CA PHE A 62 16.38 1.04 -7.18
C PHE A 62 17.19 0.66 -8.41
N ASP A 63 17.69 1.64 -9.13
CA ASP A 63 18.60 1.44 -10.27
C ASP A 63 18.01 0.57 -11.38
N GLY A 64 16.70 0.66 -11.60
CA GLY A 64 15.98 -0.08 -12.63
C GLY A 64 15.47 -1.44 -12.22
N GLU A 65 15.61 -1.83 -10.97
CA GLU A 65 15.15 -3.12 -10.50
C GLU A 65 13.66 -3.07 -10.12
N PHE A 66 12.88 -4.04 -10.61
CA PHE A 66 11.44 -4.11 -10.37
C PHE A 66 11.08 -4.79 -9.04
N TRP A 67 11.84 -5.81 -8.65
CA TRP A 67 11.51 -6.58 -7.45
C TRP A 67 11.47 -5.73 -6.18
N PRO A 68 12.51 -4.92 -5.88
CA PRO A 68 12.45 -4.07 -4.70
C PRO A 68 11.29 -3.09 -4.72
N ALA A 69 10.97 -2.53 -5.91
CA ALA A 69 9.85 -1.60 -6.05
C ALA A 69 8.53 -2.29 -5.69
N ARG A 70 8.33 -3.53 -6.13
CA ARG A 70 7.13 -4.31 -5.81
C ARG A 70 6.99 -4.54 -4.31
N PHE A 71 8.10 -4.83 -3.64
CA PHE A 71 8.06 -5.08 -2.19
C PHE A 71 7.85 -3.81 -1.38
N VAL A 72 8.30 -2.65 -1.85
CA VAL A 72 7.97 -1.36 -1.23
C VAL A 72 6.46 -1.13 -1.28
N SER A 73 5.83 -1.40 -2.42
CA SER A 73 4.37 -1.32 -2.56
C SER A 73 3.67 -2.27 -1.59
N PHE A 74 4.16 -3.49 -1.48
CA PHE A 74 3.59 -4.52 -0.59
C PHE A 74 3.61 -4.07 0.87
N VAL A 75 4.74 -3.55 1.35
CA VAL A 75 4.85 -3.08 2.74
C VAL A 75 3.93 -1.88 2.97
N SER A 76 3.88 -0.94 2.04
CA SER A 76 2.99 0.21 2.13
C SER A 76 1.54 -0.24 2.29
N GLY A 77 1.13 -1.24 1.52
CA GLY A 77 -0.21 -1.81 1.60
C GLY A 77 -0.52 -2.42 2.97
N ILE A 78 0.43 -3.19 3.51
CA ILE A 78 0.25 -3.82 4.82
C ILE A 78 0.15 -2.77 5.94
N ILE A 79 1.02 -1.76 5.90
CA ILE A 79 1.02 -0.69 6.90
C ILE A 79 -0.32 0.04 6.89
N ILE A 80 -0.79 0.46 5.72
CA ILE A 80 -2.04 1.19 5.59
C ILE A 80 -3.23 0.30 5.96
N PHE A 81 -3.25 -0.95 5.52
CA PHE A 81 -4.32 -1.87 5.86
C PHE A 81 -4.43 -2.05 7.37
N THR A 82 -3.30 -2.27 8.04
CA THR A 82 -3.27 -2.43 9.49
C THR A 82 -3.78 -1.18 10.21
N ALA A 83 -3.25 -0.01 9.83
CA ALA A 83 -3.63 1.26 10.46
C ALA A 83 -5.10 1.59 10.25
N PHE A 84 -5.59 1.50 9.02
CA PHE A 84 -6.96 1.89 8.69
C PHE A 84 -7.97 0.89 9.23
N THR A 85 -7.67 -0.40 9.19
CA THR A 85 -8.55 -1.43 9.74
C THR A 85 -8.72 -1.24 11.24
N TYR A 86 -7.65 -0.93 11.95
CA TYR A 86 -7.72 -0.62 13.37
C TYR A 86 -8.55 0.65 13.62
N MET A 87 -8.28 1.72 12.87
CA MET A 87 -8.93 3.02 13.09
C MET A 87 -10.43 3.00 12.75
N PHE A 88 -10.82 2.35 11.66
CA PHE A 88 -12.19 2.42 11.16
C PHE A 88 -13.04 1.21 11.56
N ARG A 89 -12.44 0.07 11.79
CA ARG A 89 -13.16 -1.16 12.16
C ARG A 89 -12.94 -1.57 13.60
N GLY A 90 -11.94 -1.01 14.26
CA GLY A 90 -11.60 -1.39 15.62
C GLY A 90 -10.96 -2.78 15.73
N GLU A 91 -10.59 -3.40 14.61
CA GLU A 91 -9.93 -4.71 14.63
C GLU A 91 -8.47 -4.54 15.05
N SER A 92 -8.14 -5.06 16.22
CA SER A 92 -6.77 -4.99 16.72
C SER A 92 -5.91 -6.10 16.12
N VAL A 93 -4.60 -5.89 16.17
CA VAL A 93 -3.63 -6.90 15.72
C VAL A 93 -3.59 -8.00 16.78
N THR A 94 -3.98 -9.22 16.40
CA THR A 94 -3.87 -10.41 17.25
C THR A 94 -2.47 -10.99 17.17
N ALA A 95 -2.15 -11.95 18.05
CA ALA A 95 -0.86 -12.64 17.99
C ALA A 95 -0.66 -13.33 16.64
N LYS A 96 -1.71 -13.91 16.09
CA LYS A 96 -1.69 -14.53 14.75
C LYS A 96 -1.35 -13.51 13.68
N THR A 97 -2.02 -12.35 13.67
CA THR A 97 -1.80 -11.29 12.70
C THR A 97 -0.41 -10.68 12.88
N ALA A 98 0.02 -10.49 14.12
CA ALA A 98 1.36 -9.98 14.43
C ALA A 98 2.45 -10.90 13.86
N THR A 99 2.27 -12.20 13.97
CA THR A 99 3.21 -13.18 13.38
C THR A 99 3.27 -13.03 11.86
N CYS A 100 2.12 -12.88 11.20
CA CYS A 100 2.07 -12.66 9.76
C CYS A 100 2.77 -11.36 9.36
N LEU A 101 2.58 -10.29 10.13
CA LEU A 101 3.24 -9.00 9.86
C LEU A 101 4.75 -9.11 10.00
N VAL A 102 5.24 -9.82 11.02
CA VAL A 102 6.67 -10.05 11.20
C VAL A 102 7.25 -10.79 10.00
N LEU A 103 6.56 -11.82 9.51
CA LEU A 103 7.00 -12.56 8.33
C LEU A 103 7.00 -11.68 7.08
N ALA A 104 6.00 -10.80 6.93
CA ALA A 104 5.94 -9.86 5.81
C ALA A 104 7.11 -8.89 5.83
N PHE A 105 7.45 -8.35 6.98
CA PHE A 105 8.62 -7.47 7.11
C PHE A 105 9.93 -8.23 6.89
N ALA A 106 10.00 -9.50 7.28
CA ALA A 106 11.15 -10.35 6.99
C ALA A 106 11.35 -10.51 5.48
N ILE A 107 10.26 -10.69 4.72
CA ILE A 107 10.33 -10.78 3.26
C ILE A 107 10.97 -9.51 2.67
N ILE A 108 10.52 -8.36 3.12
CA ILE A 108 11.06 -7.08 2.65
C ILE A 108 12.54 -6.94 3.02
N PHE A 109 12.89 -7.29 4.24
CA PHE A 109 14.27 -7.20 4.70
C PHE A 109 15.19 -8.06 3.84
N ILE A 110 14.77 -9.28 3.54
CA ILE A 110 15.52 -10.18 2.66
C ILE A 110 15.69 -9.56 1.28
N GLN A 111 14.60 -9.01 0.72
CA GLN A 111 14.63 -8.45 -0.64
C GLN A 111 15.55 -7.24 -0.75
N LEU A 112 15.59 -6.39 0.28
CA LEU A 112 16.38 -5.16 0.23
C LEU A 112 17.84 -5.35 0.64
N CYS A 113 18.11 -6.28 1.56
CA CYS A 113 19.42 -6.43 2.16
C CYS A 113 20.24 -7.58 1.58
N TRP A 114 19.59 -8.56 1.00
CA TRP A 114 20.27 -9.70 0.38
C TRP A 114 20.74 -9.29 -1.01
N LYS A 115 22.00 -9.34 -1.20
CA LYS A 115 22.62 -9.05 -2.52
C LYS A 115 23.12 -10.32 -3.19
#